data_2048ce621ae9b3306e2243ed4dffbf39
#
_entry.id   2048ce621ae9b3306e2243ed4dffbf39
#
_cell.length_a   1.000
_cell.length_b   1.000
_cell.length_c   1.000
_cell.angle_alpha   90.00
_cell.angle_beta   90.00
_cell.angle_gamma   90.00
#
_symmetry.space_group_name_H-M   'P 1'
#
loop_
_entity.id
_entity.type
_entity.pdbx_description
1 polymer ?
#
loop_
_entity_poly.entity_id
_entity_poly.type
_entity_poly.pdbx_seq_one_letter_code
_entity_poly.pdbx_strand_id
1 'polypeptide(L)'
;MTSVLIIGGGGMIGQKLASSYTESETVSLLDMAFPEKSNLNAKKILGSVTDTSIVETALSDLPDTIFYLASVVSGEAEANFSKGWDVNIHAFWSFLSQIRDQNLKSEGQYKPKIIFTSSIAVFGSPYPNKISDDFLAAPRTSYGAQKACCELMLNDFIRKGFCEGLAIRLPTICVRPGKPNLAASSFFSGIIREPLNGLKANLPVSTDVRHWHASPRSAVGFLRHAENLRWSDMTFNSALNMPGLSCTVEEQIEALRSIAGNQVVKLIEQNPDEKIIEIVRGWPRNFETKIALDLGFSAESSFEDIIKIYIEDDLQSNVIN
;
A
#
# COMPACT_ATOMS: atom_id res chain seq x y z
N MET A 1 0.94 -26.36 -7.32
CA MET A 1 0.97 -24.98 -7.80
C MET A 1 0.38 -24.12 -6.72
N THR A 2 1.07 -23.07 -6.31
CA THR A 2 0.52 -22.11 -5.34
C THR A 2 -0.53 -21.26 -6.03
N SER A 3 -1.71 -21.13 -5.43
CA SER A 3 -2.81 -20.30 -5.93
C SER A 3 -2.88 -18.99 -5.16
N VAL A 4 -2.93 -17.88 -5.90
CA VAL A 4 -2.86 -16.53 -5.35
C VAL A 4 -4.09 -15.73 -5.77
N LEU A 5 -4.72 -15.07 -4.81
CA LEU A 5 -5.78 -14.09 -5.05
C LEU A 5 -5.30 -12.69 -4.67
N ILE A 6 -5.42 -11.72 -5.57
CA ILE A 6 -5.12 -10.31 -5.32
C ILE A 6 -6.43 -9.51 -5.38
N ILE A 7 -6.95 -9.13 -4.22
CA ILE A 7 -8.12 -8.26 -4.07
C ILE A 7 -7.64 -6.79 -4.14
N GLY A 8 -8.11 -6.03 -5.11
CA GLY A 8 -7.53 -4.74 -5.52
C GLY A 8 -6.50 -4.93 -6.65
N GLY A 9 -6.66 -6.02 -7.43
CA GLY A 9 -5.73 -6.43 -8.48
C GLY A 9 -5.67 -5.50 -9.69
N GLY A 10 -6.64 -4.61 -9.90
CA GLY A 10 -6.63 -3.59 -10.95
C GLY A 10 -5.81 -2.34 -10.61
N GLY A 11 -5.52 -2.12 -9.31
CA GLY A 11 -4.71 -1.01 -8.84
C GLY A 11 -3.22 -1.13 -9.19
N MET A 12 -2.47 -0.03 -9.07
CA MET A 12 -1.04 0.04 -9.39
C MET A 12 -0.22 -1.07 -8.70
N ILE A 13 -0.34 -1.22 -7.39
CA ILE A 13 0.40 -2.25 -6.64
C ILE A 13 -0.11 -3.64 -7.01
N GLY A 14 -1.42 -3.83 -7.18
CA GLY A 14 -1.99 -5.10 -7.59
C GLY A 14 -1.48 -5.59 -8.94
N GLN A 15 -1.38 -4.70 -9.94
CA GLN A 15 -0.83 -5.01 -11.26
C GLN A 15 0.67 -5.34 -11.20
N LYS A 16 1.47 -4.53 -10.48
CA LYS A 16 2.91 -4.79 -10.29
C LYS A 16 3.16 -6.09 -9.50
N LEU A 17 2.35 -6.37 -8.49
CA LEU A 17 2.41 -7.63 -7.73
C LEU A 17 2.07 -8.82 -8.64
N ALA A 18 0.99 -8.74 -9.40
CA ALA A 18 0.60 -9.79 -10.33
C ALA A 18 1.68 -10.08 -11.39
N SER A 19 2.36 -9.03 -11.90
CA SER A 19 3.45 -9.18 -12.85
C SER A 19 4.73 -9.79 -12.27
N SER A 20 4.85 -9.88 -10.95
CA SER A 20 6.00 -10.52 -10.27
C SER A 20 5.87 -12.04 -10.15
N TYR A 21 4.74 -12.61 -10.54
CA TYR A 21 4.51 -14.06 -10.58
C TYR A 21 4.89 -14.65 -11.93
N THR A 22 5.30 -15.91 -11.92
CA THR A 22 5.66 -16.68 -13.11
C THR A 22 4.48 -17.55 -13.56
N GLU A 23 4.62 -18.23 -14.67
CA GLU A 23 3.59 -19.17 -15.17
C GLU A 23 3.39 -20.41 -14.28
N SER A 24 4.26 -20.63 -13.31
CA SER A 24 4.15 -21.75 -12.36
C SER A 24 3.14 -21.50 -11.24
N GLU A 25 2.68 -20.25 -11.06
CA GLU A 25 1.67 -19.88 -10.07
C GLU A 25 0.34 -19.52 -10.75
N THR A 26 -0.76 -19.88 -10.11
CA THR A 26 -2.11 -19.48 -10.58
C THR A 26 -2.50 -18.17 -9.90
N VAL A 27 -2.65 -17.10 -10.65
CA VAL A 27 -3.01 -15.77 -10.13
C VAL A 27 -4.43 -15.40 -10.53
N SER A 28 -5.25 -15.04 -9.54
CA SER A 28 -6.58 -14.46 -9.73
C SER A 28 -6.60 -13.02 -9.21
N LEU A 29 -7.25 -12.12 -9.94
CA LEU A 29 -7.36 -10.70 -9.62
C LEU A 29 -8.83 -10.34 -9.43
N LEU A 30 -9.18 -9.70 -8.34
CA LEU A 30 -10.50 -9.10 -8.12
C LEU A 30 -10.37 -7.58 -8.07
N ASP A 31 -11.13 -6.86 -8.91
CA ASP A 31 -11.24 -5.39 -8.85
C ASP A 31 -12.49 -4.91 -9.58
N MET A 32 -12.90 -3.68 -9.31
CA MET A 32 -14.00 -2.99 -10.00
C MET A 32 -13.64 -2.58 -11.43
N ALA A 33 -12.35 -2.45 -11.73
CA ALA A 33 -11.83 -2.10 -13.06
C ALA A 33 -10.42 -2.65 -13.26
N PHE A 34 -10.06 -2.93 -14.50
CA PHE A 34 -8.71 -3.34 -14.88
C PHE A 34 -8.18 -2.42 -15.97
N PRO A 35 -6.85 -2.17 -16.01
CA PRO A 35 -6.24 -1.44 -17.13
C PRO A 35 -6.50 -2.13 -18.45
N GLU A 36 -6.81 -1.34 -19.51
CA GLU A 36 -7.08 -1.87 -20.86
C GLU A 36 -5.89 -2.66 -21.45
N LYS A 37 -4.66 -2.23 -21.15
CA LYS A 37 -3.41 -2.83 -21.63
C LYS A 37 -2.76 -3.78 -20.62
N SER A 38 -3.54 -4.48 -19.81
CA SER A 38 -2.98 -5.48 -18.88
C SER A 38 -2.76 -6.81 -19.61
N ASN A 39 -1.49 -7.13 -19.91
CA ASN A 39 -1.07 -8.39 -20.56
C ASN A 39 -0.79 -9.50 -19.54
N LEU A 40 -1.30 -9.40 -18.31
CA LEU A 40 -1.10 -10.38 -17.27
C LEU A 40 -1.84 -11.68 -17.60
N ASN A 41 -1.13 -12.81 -17.49
CA ASN A 41 -1.74 -14.14 -17.54
C ASN A 41 -2.39 -14.45 -16.17
N ALA A 42 -3.55 -13.83 -15.89
CA ALA A 42 -4.27 -13.94 -14.64
C ALA A 42 -5.78 -14.00 -14.87
N LYS A 43 -6.48 -14.77 -14.07
CA LYS A 43 -7.96 -14.82 -14.07
C LYS A 43 -8.47 -13.50 -13.50
N LYS A 44 -9.19 -12.71 -14.30
CA LYS A 44 -9.77 -11.43 -13.87
C LYS A 44 -11.22 -11.62 -13.44
N ILE A 45 -11.54 -11.20 -12.23
CA ILE A 45 -12.89 -11.19 -11.65
C ILE A 45 -13.29 -9.73 -11.50
N LEU A 46 -14.24 -9.29 -12.32
CA LEU A 46 -14.72 -7.91 -12.31
C LEU A 46 -15.86 -7.76 -11.31
N GLY A 47 -15.70 -6.90 -10.31
CA GLY A 47 -16.73 -6.60 -9.35
C GLY A 47 -16.23 -5.90 -8.10
N SER A 48 -17.15 -5.54 -7.21
CA SER A 48 -16.85 -4.83 -5.96
C SER A 48 -16.59 -5.81 -4.82
N VAL A 49 -15.66 -5.48 -3.93
CA VAL A 49 -15.47 -6.19 -2.65
C VAL A 49 -16.65 -6.05 -1.69
N THR A 50 -17.55 -5.09 -1.95
CA THR A 50 -18.80 -4.93 -1.18
C THR A 50 -19.91 -5.90 -1.63
N ASP A 51 -19.73 -6.56 -2.77
CA ASP A 51 -20.63 -7.61 -3.25
C ASP A 51 -20.13 -8.97 -2.75
N THR A 52 -20.88 -9.52 -1.81
CA THR A 52 -20.57 -10.80 -1.15
C THR A 52 -20.46 -11.96 -2.14
N SER A 53 -21.29 -11.97 -3.19
CA SER A 53 -21.31 -13.02 -4.21
C SER A 53 -20.07 -13.00 -5.10
N ILE A 54 -19.55 -11.81 -5.39
CA ILE A 54 -18.30 -11.63 -6.13
C ILE A 54 -17.11 -12.12 -5.30
N VAL A 55 -17.09 -11.80 -4.02
CA VAL A 55 -16.03 -12.28 -3.10
C VAL A 55 -16.11 -13.80 -2.95
N GLU A 56 -17.31 -14.38 -2.85
CA GLU A 56 -17.52 -15.84 -2.82
C GLU A 56 -16.97 -16.49 -4.10
N THR A 57 -17.25 -15.90 -5.26
CA THR A 57 -16.68 -16.37 -6.55
C THR A 57 -15.16 -16.30 -6.56
N ALA A 58 -14.56 -15.23 -6.03
CA ALA A 58 -13.11 -15.09 -5.96
C ALA A 58 -12.45 -16.11 -5.01
N LEU A 59 -13.16 -16.54 -3.97
CA LEU A 59 -12.69 -17.52 -3.00
C LEU A 59 -13.01 -18.97 -3.38
N SER A 60 -13.76 -19.23 -4.46
CA SER A 60 -14.24 -20.57 -4.83
C SER A 60 -13.11 -21.57 -5.12
N ASP A 61 -11.98 -21.07 -5.62
CA ASP A 61 -10.80 -21.89 -5.94
C ASP A 61 -9.89 -22.13 -4.70
N LEU A 62 -10.31 -21.71 -3.50
CA LEU A 62 -9.59 -21.85 -2.23
C LEU A 62 -8.13 -21.40 -2.32
N PRO A 63 -7.84 -20.12 -2.62
CA PRO A 63 -6.47 -19.65 -2.81
C PRO A 63 -5.59 -19.84 -1.56
N ASP A 64 -4.35 -20.30 -1.78
CA ASP A 64 -3.36 -20.50 -0.71
C ASP A 64 -2.91 -19.18 -0.08
N THR A 65 -2.73 -18.14 -0.92
CA THR A 65 -2.32 -16.80 -0.50
C THR A 65 -3.30 -15.74 -1.01
N ILE A 66 -3.70 -14.84 -0.13
CA ILE A 66 -4.63 -13.75 -0.46
C ILE A 66 -3.98 -12.42 -0.07
N PHE A 67 -3.80 -11.55 -1.07
CA PHE A 67 -3.39 -10.17 -0.85
C PHE A 67 -4.62 -9.28 -0.86
N TYR A 68 -4.91 -8.65 0.26
CA TYR A 68 -6.03 -7.72 0.36
C TYR A 68 -5.53 -6.27 0.25
N LEU A 69 -5.57 -5.72 -0.96
CA LEU A 69 -5.09 -4.38 -1.31
C LEU A 69 -6.22 -3.39 -1.54
N ALA A 70 -7.45 -3.87 -1.76
CA ALA A 70 -8.60 -3.02 -2.04
C ALA A 70 -8.90 -2.07 -0.88
N SER A 71 -9.04 -0.80 -1.19
CA SER A 71 -9.32 0.24 -0.19
C SER A 71 -9.77 1.53 -0.83
N VAL A 72 -10.69 2.22 -0.21
CA VAL A 72 -10.90 3.66 -0.42
C VAL A 72 -9.75 4.40 0.26
N VAL A 73 -9.09 5.30 -0.47
CA VAL A 73 -7.90 6.03 0.02
C VAL A 73 -8.27 7.20 0.96
N SER A 74 -7.26 7.74 1.64
CA SER A 74 -7.42 8.70 2.75
C SER A 74 -8.31 9.90 2.45
N GLY A 75 -8.10 10.59 1.33
CA GLY A 75 -8.90 11.78 0.98
C GLY A 75 -10.36 11.43 0.67
N GLU A 76 -10.61 10.32 0.01
CA GLU A 76 -11.96 9.86 -0.30
C GLU A 76 -12.69 9.33 0.94
N ALA A 77 -12.01 8.60 1.81
CA ALA A 77 -12.58 8.09 3.06
C ALA A 77 -12.96 9.22 4.04
N GLU A 78 -12.21 10.32 4.02
CA GLU A 78 -12.52 11.52 4.79
C GLU A 78 -13.70 12.29 4.19
N ALA A 79 -13.75 12.42 2.86
CA ALA A 79 -14.83 13.13 2.16
C ALA A 79 -16.15 12.35 2.16
N ASN A 80 -16.11 11.02 2.15
CA ASN A 80 -17.28 10.14 2.15
C ASN A 80 -17.14 9.06 3.22
N PHE A 81 -17.55 9.41 4.44
CA PHE A 81 -17.45 8.56 5.61
C PHE A 81 -18.12 7.19 5.40
N SER A 82 -19.38 7.17 4.93
CA SER A 82 -20.13 5.91 4.75
C SER A 82 -19.43 4.99 3.73
N LYS A 83 -18.99 5.54 2.58
CA LYS A 83 -18.27 4.75 1.58
C LYS A 83 -16.95 4.17 2.14
N GLY A 84 -16.23 4.97 2.94
CA GLY A 84 -15.02 4.49 3.62
C GLY A 84 -15.33 3.29 4.53
N TRP A 85 -16.38 3.35 5.33
CA TRP A 85 -16.77 2.25 6.21
C TRP A 85 -17.28 1.04 5.43
N ASP A 86 -18.08 1.24 4.39
CA ASP A 86 -18.62 0.13 3.59
C ASP A 86 -17.50 -0.65 2.90
N VAL A 87 -16.55 0.05 2.26
CA VAL A 87 -15.48 -0.60 1.48
C VAL A 87 -14.33 -1.08 2.36
N ASN A 88 -13.89 -0.27 3.33
CA ASN A 88 -12.69 -0.62 4.10
C ASN A 88 -13.00 -1.54 5.29
N ILE A 89 -14.20 -1.44 5.90
CA ILE A 89 -14.55 -2.20 7.11
C ILE A 89 -15.55 -3.31 6.82
N HIS A 90 -16.76 -2.97 6.33
CA HIS A 90 -17.81 -3.96 6.19
C HIS A 90 -17.45 -5.01 5.14
N ALA A 91 -16.85 -4.61 4.03
CA ALA A 91 -16.37 -5.56 3.02
C ALA A 91 -15.25 -6.45 3.56
N PHE A 92 -14.29 -5.91 4.33
CA PHE A 92 -13.23 -6.70 4.93
C PHE A 92 -13.75 -7.69 5.98
N TRP A 93 -14.69 -7.26 6.81
CA TRP A 93 -15.40 -8.15 7.74
C TRP A 93 -16.12 -9.28 7.00
N SER A 94 -16.87 -8.96 5.94
CA SER A 94 -17.58 -9.95 5.12
C SER A 94 -16.61 -10.96 4.50
N PHE A 95 -15.48 -10.49 3.95
CA PHE A 95 -14.39 -11.34 3.43
C PHE A 95 -13.84 -12.28 4.50
N LEU A 96 -13.44 -11.77 5.67
CA LEU A 96 -12.92 -12.60 6.75
C LEU A 96 -13.96 -13.62 7.25
N SER A 97 -15.24 -13.24 7.28
CA SER A 97 -16.33 -14.15 7.65
C SER A 97 -16.43 -15.32 6.68
N GLN A 98 -16.30 -15.08 5.37
CA GLN A 98 -16.28 -16.15 4.36
C GLN A 98 -15.05 -17.07 4.51
N ILE A 99 -13.87 -16.51 4.83
CA ILE A 99 -12.67 -17.32 5.14
C ILE A 99 -12.94 -18.23 6.34
N ARG A 100 -13.51 -17.70 7.43
CA ARG A 100 -13.88 -18.52 8.60
C ARG A 100 -14.86 -19.63 8.22
N ASP A 101 -15.88 -19.31 7.44
CA ASP A 101 -16.92 -20.28 7.07
C ASP A 101 -16.34 -21.41 6.19
N GLN A 102 -15.39 -21.10 5.29
CA GLN A 102 -14.65 -22.11 4.51
C GLN A 102 -13.70 -22.93 5.39
N ASN A 103 -13.01 -22.31 6.35
CA ASN A 103 -12.18 -23.03 7.30
C ASN A 103 -13.02 -24.03 8.12
N LEU A 104 -14.18 -23.63 8.63
CA LEU A 104 -15.07 -24.49 9.39
C LEU A 104 -15.65 -25.64 8.53
N LYS A 105 -16.05 -25.34 7.28
CA LYS A 105 -16.53 -26.37 6.32
C LYS A 105 -15.45 -27.41 5.98
N SER A 106 -14.18 -27.01 5.97
CA SER A 106 -13.04 -27.89 5.72
C SER A 106 -12.48 -28.55 6.99
N GLU A 107 -13.19 -28.45 8.12
CA GLU A 107 -12.71 -28.95 9.42
C GLU A 107 -11.31 -28.41 9.82
N GLY A 108 -11.07 -27.13 9.47
CA GLY A 108 -9.81 -26.43 9.76
C GLY A 108 -8.66 -26.72 8.78
N GLN A 109 -8.90 -27.49 7.70
CA GLN A 109 -7.84 -27.79 6.72
C GLN A 109 -7.54 -26.60 5.79
N TYR A 110 -8.56 -25.83 5.39
CA TYR A 110 -8.34 -24.60 4.63
C TYR A 110 -7.95 -23.45 5.56
N LYS A 111 -6.71 -22.98 5.42
CA LYS A 111 -6.11 -21.97 6.27
C LYS A 111 -5.21 -21.05 5.42
N PRO A 112 -5.80 -20.14 4.63
CA PRO A 112 -5.04 -19.31 3.70
C PRO A 112 -4.14 -18.32 4.44
N LYS A 113 -3.06 -17.90 3.77
CA LYS A 113 -2.25 -16.75 4.17
C LYS A 113 -2.91 -15.47 3.69
N ILE A 114 -3.19 -14.53 4.59
CA ILE A 114 -3.77 -13.24 4.27
C ILE A 114 -2.74 -12.14 4.52
N ILE A 115 -2.30 -11.44 3.48
CA ILE A 115 -1.44 -10.27 3.56
C ILE A 115 -2.30 -9.03 3.32
N PHE A 116 -2.53 -8.27 4.39
CA PHE A 116 -3.35 -7.06 4.36
C PHE A 116 -2.48 -5.82 4.26
N THR A 117 -2.75 -4.94 3.29
CA THR A 117 -2.09 -3.64 3.22
C THR A 117 -2.74 -2.66 4.19
N SER A 118 -2.09 -2.46 5.33
CA SER A 118 -2.36 -1.36 6.25
C SER A 118 -1.53 -0.12 5.85
N SER A 119 -1.44 0.86 6.71
CA SER A 119 -0.82 2.14 6.43
C SER A 119 -0.22 2.75 7.69
N ILE A 120 0.84 3.55 7.54
CA ILE A 120 1.34 4.42 8.61
C ILE A 120 0.30 5.45 9.09
N ALA A 121 -0.82 5.62 8.38
CA ALA A 121 -1.94 6.47 8.80
C ALA A 121 -2.68 5.96 10.05
N VAL A 122 -2.39 4.74 10.52
CA VAL A 122 -2.90 4.21 11.81
C VAL A 122 -2.33 4.97 13.01
N PHE A 123 -1.25 5.70 12.83
CA PHE A 123 -0.63 6.51 13.88
C PHE A 123 -1.14 7.95 13.86
N GLY A 124 -1.22 8.55 15.04
CA GLY A 124 -1.60 9.95 15.24
C GLY A 124 -0.67 10.65 16.22
N SER A 125 -0.48 11.97 16.01
CA SER A 125 0.33 12.82 16.89
C SER A 125 -0.23 12.92 18.32
N PRO A 126 0.62 13.19 19.37
CA PRO A 126 2.04 13.57 19.26
C PRO A 126 2.95 12.37 18.99
N TYR A 127 4.01 12.59 18.22
CA TYR A 127 4.98 11.55 17.85
C TYR A 127 6.30 11.68 18.61
N PRO A 128 6.98 10.56 18.93
CA PRO A 128 8.40 10.57 19.29
C PRO A 128 9.26 10.93 18.05
N ASN A 129 10.57 11.10 18.25
CA ASN A 129 11.49 11.35 17.14
C ASN A 129 11.48 10.23 16.08
N LYS A 130 11.31 8.98 16.53
CA LYS A 130 11.05 7.81 15.68
C LYS A 130 9.90 7.02 16.29
N ILE A 131 9.00 6.57 15.45
CA ILE A 131 7.90 5.68 15.83
C ILE A 131 8.48 4.26 15.88
N SER A 132 8.46 3.65 17.06
CA SER A 132 8.91 2.28 17.29
C SER A 132 7.83 1.25 16.93
N ASP A 133 8.22 -0.02 16.88
CA ASP A 133 7.30 -1.11 16.53
C ASP A 133 6.20 -1.33 17.59
N ASP A 134 6.42 -0.90 18.84
CA ASP A 134 5.47 -0.98 19.94
C ASP A 134 4.63 0.28 20.14
N PHE A 135 4.82 1.32 19.29
CA PHE A 135 4.04 2.56 19.40
C PHE A 135 2.57 2.30 19.07
N LEU A 136 1.68 2.78 19.95
CA LEU A 136 0.24 2.49 19.84
C LEU A 136 -0.39 3.17 18.62
N ALA A 137 -1.24 2.44 17.92
CA ALA A 137 -2.10 2.99 16.88
C ALA A 137 -3.14 3.94 17.53
N ALA A 138 -3.14 5.20 17.10
CA ALA A 138 -4.05 6.24 17.55
C ALA A 138 -4.43 7.17 16.40
N PRO A 139 -5.14 6.66 15.39
CA PRO A 139 -5.40 7.36 14.13
C PRO A 139 -6.16 8.67 14.33
N ARG A 140 -5.88 9.66 13.48
CA ARG A 140 -6.54 10.99 13.47
C ARG A 140 -7.38 11.21 12.20
N THR A 141 -7.56 10.18 11.38
CA THR A 141 -8.34 10.23 10.13
C THR A 141 -9.25 9.01 10.04
N SER A 142 -10.36 9.13 9.30
CA SER A 142 -11.29 8.02 9.04
C SER A 142 -10.57 6.82 8.40
N TYR A 143 -9.72 7.08 7.41
CA TYR A 143 -8.91 6.04 6.77
C TYR A 143 -7.97 5.32 7.75
N GLY A 144 -7.25 6.07 8.58
CA GLY A 144 -6.36 5.50 9.59
C GLY A 144 -7.12 4.65 10.61
N ALA A 145 -8.29 5.13 11.06
CA ALA A 145 -9.18 4.38 11.98
C ALA A 145 -9.65 3.06 11.33
N GLN A 146 -10.08 3.12 10.07
CA GLN A 146 -10.51 1.94 9.32
C GLN A 146 -9.39 0.93 9.17
N LYS A 147 -8.17 1.36 8.81
CA LYS A 147 -7.01 0.45 8.69
C LYS A 147 -6.65 -0.18 10.03
N ALA A 148 -6.64 0.57 11.14
CA ALA A 148 -6.37 0.04 12.48
C ALA A 148 -7.43 -0.99 12.92
N CYS A 149 -8.71 -0.74 12.64
CA CYS A 149 -9.78 -1.72 12.89
C CYS A 149 -9.55 -3.01 12.09
N CYS A 150 -9.16 -2.92 10.82
CA CYS A 150 -8.85 -4.10 10.00
C CYS A 150 -7.67 -4.91 10.54
N GLU A 151 -6.62 -4.24 11.04
CA GLU A 151 -5.51 -4.93 11.70
C GLU A 151 -5.99 -5.77 12.89
N LEU A 152 -6.84 -5.20 13.74
CA LEU A 152 -7.40 -5.90 14.90
C LEU A 152 -8.33 -7.05 14.50
N MET A 153 -9.17 -6.87 13.47
CA MET A 153 -10.03 -7.94 12.94
C MET A 153 -9.18 -9.10 12.41
N LEU A 154 -8.19 -8.82 11.55
CA LEU A 154 -7.31 -9.84 11.01
C LEU A 154 -6.57 -10.59 12.12
N ASN A 155 -6.04 -9.86 13.10
CA ASN A 155 -5.31 -10.44 14.24
C ASN A 155 -6.20 -11.41 15.04
N ASP A 156 -7.47 -11.09 15.27
CA ASP A 156 -8.38 -12.00 15.98
C ASP A 156 -8.67 -13.27 15.17
N PHE A 157 -8.86 -13.15 13.85
CA PHE A 157 -9.06 -14.32 12.97
C PHE A 157 -7.83 -15.23 12.93
N ILE A 158 -6.62 -14.66 12.89
CA ILE A 158 -5.36 -15.41 12.98
C ILE A 158 -5.26 -16.12 14.34
N ARG A 159 -5.48 -15.40 15.44
CA ARG A 159 -5.44 -15.94 16.80
C ARG A 159 -6.44 -17.10 16.98
N LYS A 160 -7.59 -17.02 16.34
CA LYS A 160 -8.63 -18.07 16.34
C LYS A 160 -8.29 -19.25 15.42
N GLY A 161 -7.26 -19.13 14.59
CA GLY A 161 -6.78 -20.20 13.72
C GLY A 161 -7.56 -20.33 12.41
N PHE A 162 -8.36 -19.36 12.00
CA PHE A 162 -9.11 -19.41 10.74
C PHE A 162 -8.24 -19.12 9.51
N CYS A 163 -7.16 -18.38 9.69
CA CYS A 163 -6.18 -18.07 8.66
C CYS A 163 -4.81 -17.85 9.30
N GLU A 164 -3.78 -17.78 8.47
CA GLU A 164 -2.47 -17.21 8.80
C GLU A 164 -2.40 -15.82 8.18
N GLY A 165 -1.47 -14.94 8.62
CA GLY A 165 -1.36 -13.68 7.92
C GLY A 165 -0.71 -12.55 8.68
N LEU A 166 -0.65 -11.40 8.01
CA LEU A 166 0.07 -10.23 8.44
C LEU A 166 -0.56 -8.96 7.85
N ALA A 167 -0.68 -7.94 8.67
CA ALA A 167 -0.92 -6.59 8.20
C ALA A 167 0.42 -5.87 8.02
N ILE A 168 0.68 -5.30 6.85
CA ILE A 168 1.86 -4.48 6.59
C ILE A 168 1.47 -3.00 6.52
N ARG A 169 2.04 -2.18 7.41
CA ARG A 169 1.84 -0.74 7.46
C ARG A 169 2.78 -0.08 6.46
N LEU A 170 2.25 0.14 5.26
CA LEU A 170 3.05 0.70 4.16
C LEU A 170 3.44 2.16 4.42
N PRO A 171 4.68 2.55 4.08
CA PRO A 171 5.08 3.94 3.88
C PRO A 171 4.21 4.64 2.83
N THR A 172 4.37 5.95 2.68
CA THR A 172 3.85 6.63 1.50
C THR A 172 4.60 6.15 0.26
N ILE A 173 3.88 5.48 -0.62
CA ILE A 173 4.47 4.93 -1.84
C ILE A 173 4.67 6.04 -2.87
N CYS A 174 5.93 6.22 -3.27
CA CYS A 174 6.45 7.27 -4.14
C CYS A 174 7.59 6.69 -5.01
N VAL A 175 7.65 6.91 -6.32
CA VAL A 175 6.81 7.74 -7.16
C VAL A 175 5.69 6.90 -7.77
N ARG A 176 4.45 7.35 -7.63
CA ARG A 176 3.31 6.66 -8.24
C ARG A 176 3.16 7.10 -9.68
N PRO A 177 3.10 6.18 -10.67
CA PRO A 177 2.84 6.50 -12.06
C PRO A 177 1.39 6.94 -12.31
N GLY A 178 1.14 7.44 -13.50
CA GLY A 178 -0.19 7.82 -13.96
C GLY A 178 -0.69 9.16 -13.41
N LYS A 179 -2.01 9.36 -13.44
CA LYS A 179 -2.62 10.63 -13.00
C LYS A 179 -2.63 10.76 -11.47
N PRO A 180 -2.53 11.99 -10.92
CA PRO A 180 -2.73 12.24 -9.49
C PRO A 180 -4.07 11.66 -9.01
N ASN A 181 -4.07 11.07 -7.81
CA ASN A 181 -5.30 10.63 -7.14
C ASN A 181 -5.70 11.63 -6.03
N LEU A 182 -6.84 11.37 -5.38
CA LEU A 182 -7.39 12.21 -4.32
C LEU A 182 -6.66 12.09 -2.96
N ALA A 183 -5.56 11.34 -2.86
CA ALA A 183 -4.78 11.28 -1.64
C ALA A 183 -4.02 12.60 -1.42
N ALA A 184 -4.07 13.15 -0.21
CA ALA A 184 -3.31 14.36 0.15
C ALA A 184 -1.79 14.18 -0.08
N SER A 185 -1.27 12.95 0.03
CA SER A 185 0.13 12.59 -0.27
C SER A 185 0.49 12.54 -1.77
N SER A 186 -0.46 12.82 -2.67
CA SER A 186 -0.25 12.72 -4.11
C SER A 186 0.84 13.67 -4.63
N PHE A 187 1.02 14.82 -3.95
CA PHE A 187 2.02 15.81 -4.33
C PHE A 187 3.47 15.30 -4.21
N PHE A 188 3.79 14.40 -3.26
CA PHE A 188 5.14 13.80 -3.17
C PHE A 188 5.54 13.07 -4.45
N SER A 189 4.59 12.39 -5.08
CA SER A 189 4.82 11.80 -6.40
C SER A 189 4.78 12.86 -7.51
N GLY A 190 3.90 13.84 -7.40
CA GLY A 190 3.69 14.89 -8.38
C GLY A 190 4.94 15.73 -8.63
N ILE A 191 5.62 16.18 -7.57
CA ILE A 191 6.84 17.00 -7.69
C ILE A 191 8.03 16.30 -8.34
N ILE A 192 7.95 14.98 -8.54
CA ILE A 192 8.94 14.16 -9.23
C ILE A 192 8.43 13.76 -10.62
N ARG A 193 7.24 13.16 -10.67
CA ARG A 193 6.63 12.58 -11.87
C ARG A 193 6.39 13.62 -12.96
N GLU A 194 5.70 14.72 -12.63
CA GLU A 194 5.35 15.75 -13.60
C GLU A 194 6.60 16.40 -14.20
N PRO A 195 7.61 16.87 -13.42
CA PRO A 195 8.83 17.43 -13.98
C PRO A 195 9.61 16.46 -14.87
N LEU A 196 9.70 15.18 -14.51
CA LEU A 196 10.34 14.17 -15.34
C LEU A 196 9.60 13.93 -16.67
N ASN A 197 8.31 14.24 -16.74
CA ASN A 197 7.51 14.23 -17.97
C ASN A 197 7.45 15.61 -18.66
N GLY A 198 8.27 16.60 -18.25
CA GLY A 198 8.29 17.95 -18.81
C GLY A 198 7.09 18.83 -18.44
N LEU A 199 6.33 18.45 -17.42
CA LEU A 199 5.14 19.14 -16.94
C LEU A 199 5.43 19.93 -15.67
N LYS A 200 4.68 21.00 -15.45
CA LYS A 200 4.71 21.75 -14.19
C LYS A 200 4.10 20.91 -13.05
N ALA A 201 4.71 20.99 -11.89
CA ALA A 201 4.25 20.35 -10.67
C ALA A 201 3.91 21.40 -9.61
N ASN A 202 2.81 21.19 -8.88
CA ASN A 202 2.42 22.03 -7.77
C ASN A 202 2.99 21.46 -6.46
N LEU A 203 3.72 22.30 -5.69
CA LEU A 203 4.19 22.02 -4.34
C LEU A 203 3.32 22.74 -3.32
N PRO A 204 2.39 22.06 -2.64
CA PRO A 204 1.41 22.70 -1.77
C PRO A 204 1.90 22.91 -0.33
N VAL A 205 3.11 22.47 0.00
CA VAL A 205 3.66 22.53 1.37
C VAL A 205 5.07 23.14 1.37
N SER A 206 5.58 23.47 2.54
CA SER A 206 6.98 23.91 2.72
C SER A 206 7.96 22.78 2.44
N THR A 207 9.19 23.14 2.01
CA THR A 207 10.24 22.16 1.66
C THR A 207 10.83 21.44 2.88
N ASP A 208 10.63 21.93 4.09
CA ASP A 208 11.04 21.29 5.34
C ASP A 208 10.11 20.15 5.81
N VAL A 209 8.97 19.96 5.16
CA VAL A 209 8.05 18.86 5.45
C VAL A 209 8.74 17.54 5.24
N ARG A 210 8.86 16.77 6.33
CA ARG A 210 9.49 15.43 6.37
C ARG A 210 8.44 14.35 6.42
N HIS A 211 8.67 13.26 5.65
CA HIS A 211 7.75 12.13 5.64
C HIS A 211 8.48 10.80 5.40
N TRP A 212 7.75 9.67 5.53
CA TRP A 212 8.26 8.31 5.39
C TRP A 212 7.86 7.71 4.04
N HIS A 213 8.83 7.31 3.22
CA HIS A 213 8.63 6.89 1.82
C HIS A 213 9.20 5.52 1.51
N ALA A 214 8.63 4.84 0.53
CA ALA A 214 9.20 3.70 -0.17
C ALA A 214 8.70 3.69 -1.63
N SER A 215 9.43 2.99 -2.52
CA SER A 215 9.02 2.85 -3.91
C SER A 215 7.86 1.86 -4.11
N PRO A 216 7.18 1.88 -5.27
CA PRO A 216 6.28 0.79 -5.67
C PRO A 216 6.98 -0.57 -5.73
N ARG A 217 8.26 -0.61 -6.14
CA ARG A 217 9.07 -1.85 -6.19
C ARG A 217 9.27 -2.42 -4.79
N SER A 218 9.61 -1.59 -3.80
CA SER A 218 9.70 -2.01 -2.39
C SER A 218 8.34 -2.48 -1.85
N ALA A 219 7.24 -1.79 -2.19
CA ALA A 219 5.91 -2.24 -1.77
C ALA A 219 5.57 -3.65 -2.28
N VAL A 220 5.88 -3.96 -3.54
CA VAL A 220 5.75 -5.31 -4.10
C VAL A 220 6.70 -6.28 -3.40
N GLY A 221 7.94 -5.87 -3.15
CA GLY A 221 8.93 -6.64 -2.41
C GLY A 221 8.44 -7.02 -1.01
N PHE A 222 7.81 -6.11 -0.27
CA PHE A 222 7.22 -6.40 1.04
C PHE A 222 6.11 -7.45 0.95
N LEU A 223 5.22 -7.34 -0.04
CA LEU A 223 4.13 -8.30 -0.23
C LEU A 223 4.68 -9.70 -0.56
N ARG A 224 5.60 -9.80 -1.52
CA ARG A 224 6.23 -11.06 -1.91
C ARG A 224 7.05 -11.68 -0.77
N HIS A 225 7.76 -10.85 0.00
CA HIS A 225 8.51 -11.32 1.14
C HIS A 225 7.59 -11.83 2.25
N ALA A 226 6.50 -11.10 2.54
CA ALA A 226 5.48 -11.51 3.51
C ALA A 226 4.86 -12.87 3.16
N GLU A 227 4.59 -13.16 1.89
CA GLU A 227 4.07 -14.46 1.43
C GLU A 227 4.98 -15.63 1.84
N ASN A 228 6.30 -15.40 1.85
CA ASN A 228 7.30 -16.45 2.09
C ASN A 228 7.70 -16.59 3.57
N LEU A 229 7.19 -15.75 4.48
CA LEU A 229 7.48 -15.87 5.90
C LEU A 229 6.88 -17.13 6.50
N ARG A 230 7.57 -17.70 7.49
CA ARG A 230 7.03 -18.77 8.34
C ARG A 230 6.29 -18.16 9.51
N TRP A 231 4.98 -18.27 9.47
CA TRP A 231 4.07 -17.63 10.44
C TRP A 231 4.12 -18.26 11.82
N SER A 232 4.51 -19.53 11.94
CA SER A 232 4.72 -20.21 13.22
C SER A 232 5.77 -19.56 14.12
N ASP A 233 6.68 -18.81 13.54
CA ASP A 233 7.81 -18.20 14.24
C ASP A 233 7.50 -16.76 14.71
N MET A 234 6.30 -16.25 14.41
CA MET A 234 5.91 -14.89 14.71
C MET A 234 5.26 -14.78 16.10
N THR A 235 5.98 -14.17 17.06
CA THR A 235 5.57 -14.00 18.45
C THR A 235 4.98 -12.63 18.76
N PHE A 236 4.73 -11.79 17.77
CA PHE A 236 4.28 -10.40 17.91
C PHE A 236 2.90 -10.17 17.26
N ASN A 237 2.33 -9.01 17.53
CA ASN A 237 1.10 -8.56 16.87
C ASN A 237 1.25 -8.65 15.35
N SER A 238 0.23 -9.15 14.66
CA SER A 238 0.25 -9.38 13.23
C SER A 238 0.21 -8.11 12.36
N ALA A 239 0.72 -6.98 12.86
CA ALA A 239 0.85 -5.73 12.12
C ALA A 239 2.27 -5.19 12.24
N LEU A 240 2.98 -5.00 11.12
CA LEU A 240 4.37 -4.56 11.05
C LEU A 240 4.50 -3.21 10.35
N ASN A 241 5.36 -2.34 10.92
CA ASN A 241 5.81 -1.13 10.24
C ASN A 241 6.83 -1.51 9.17
N MET A 242 6.56 -1.18 7.90
CA MET A 242 7.51 -1.49 6.82
C MET A 242 8.67 -0.52 6.78
N PRO A 243 9.88 -0.99 6.40
CA PRO A 243 11.04 -0.14 6.15
C PRO A 243 10.73 0.95 5.12
N GLY A 244 11.49 2.03 5.18
CA GLY A 244 11.34 3.15 4.27
C GLY A 244 12.44 4.20 4.49
N LEU A 245 12.28 5.33 3.86
CA LEU A 245 13.19 6.46 3.92
C LEU A 245 12.49 7.68 4.52
N SER A 246 13.05 8.24 5.60
CA SER A 246 12.64 9.54 6.14
C SER A 246 13.38 10.65 5.40
N CYS A 247 12.69 11.45 4.60
CA CYS A 247 13.28 12.60 3.93
C CYS A 247 12.35 13.80 3.89
N THR A 248 12.93 15.00 3.74
CA THR A 248 12.18 16.25 3.52
C THR A 248 11.83 16.39 2.05
N VAL A 249 10.88 17.27 1.77
CA VAL A 249 10.57 17.70 0.39
C VAL A 249 11.79 18.32 -0.28
N GLU A 250 12.62 19.08 0.46
CA GLU A 250 13.86 19.63 -0.07
C GLU A 250 14.85 18.54 -0.49
N GLU A 251 15.04 17.52 0.37
CA GLU A 251 15.87 16.36 0.04
C GLU A 251 15.36 15.61 -1.21
N GLN A 252 14.04 15.53 -1.40
CA GLN A 252 13.44 14.95 -2.61
C GLN A 252 13.73 15.79 -3.86
N ILE A 253 13.64 17.13 -3.75
CA ILE A 253 13.94 18.06 -4.85
C ILE A 253 15.43 18.01 -5.20
N GLU A 254 16.32 17.92 -4.22
CA GLU A 254 17.76 17.79 -4.47
C GLU A 254 18.11 16.44 -5.12
N ALA A 255 17.46 15.35 -4.72
CA ALA A 255 17.58 14.06 -5.39
C ALA A 255 17.12 14.14 -6.87
N LEU A 256 16.01 14.83 -7.15
CA LEU A 256 15.56 15.07 -8.52
C LEU A 256 16.58 15.93 -9.29
N ARG A 257 17.14 16.96 -8.66
CA ARG A 257 18.17 17.82 -9.25
C ARG A 257 19.42 17.03 -9.62
N SER A 258 19.85 16.15 -8.74
CA SER A 258 21.01 15.27 -8.96
C SER A 258 20.83 14.35 -10.18
N ILE A 259 19.62 13.82 -10.38
CA ILE A 259 19.33 12.85 -11.45
C ILE A 259 19.01 13.54 -12.78
N ALA A 260 18.16 14.59 -12.75
CA ALA A 260 17.56 15.17 -13.94
C ALA A 260 17.99 16.62 -14.22
N GLY A 261 18.78 17.22 -13.34
CA GLY A 261 19.33 18.57 -13.51
C GLY A 261 18.37 19.71 -13.14
N ASN A 262 18.95 20.94 -13.14
CA ASN A 262 18.26 22.14 -12.70
C ASN A 262 17.04 22.52 -13.54
N GLN A 263 17.03 22.19 -14.83
CA GLN A 263 15.91 22.59 -15.72
C GLN A 263 14.61 21.86 -15.34
N VAL A 264 14.73 20.59 -14.93
CA VAL A 264 13.59 19.78 -14.50
C VAL A 264 13.02 20.32 -13.18
N VAL A 265 13.88 20.65 -12.21
CA VAL A 265 13.44 21.19 -10.91
C VAL A 265 12.73 22.54 -11.04
N LYS A 266 13.06 23.38 -12.03
CA LYS A 266 12.36 24.65 -12.28
C LYS A 266 10.88 24.49 -12.65
N LEU A 267 10.45 23.28 -12.98
CA LEU A 267 9.04 22.98 -13.25
C LEU A 267 8.22 22.80 -11.97
N ILE A 268 8.86 22.77 -10.79
CA ILE A 268 8.17 22.73 -9.51
C ILE A 268 7.79 24.15 -9.10
N GLU A 269 6.48 24.40 -8.99
CA GLU A 269 5.93 25.69 -8.57
C GLU A 269 5.39 25.58 -7.14
N GLN A 270 5.89 26.43 -6.24
CA GLN A 270 5.42 26.44 -4.86
C GLN A 270 4.12 27.24 -4.76
N ASN A 271 3.02 26.56 -4.48
CA ASN A 271 1.69 27.13 -4.27
C ASN A 271 1.08 26.52 -3.00
N PRO A 272 1.26 27.15 -1.82
CA PRO A 272 0.78 26.63 -0.54
C PRO A 272 -0.75 26.40 -0.54
N ASP A 273 -1.17 25.27 0.01
CA ASP A 273 -2.57 24.91 0.25
C ASP A 273 -2.76 24.61 1.74
N GLU A 274 -3.48 25.50 2.44
CA GLU A 274 -3.67 25.42 3.89
C GLU A 274 -4.33 24.11 4.32
N LYS A 275 -5.23 23.55 3.51
CA LYS A 275 -5.87 22.26 3.83
C LYS A 275 -4.87 21.11 3.79
N ILE A 276 -4.01 21.10 2.77
CA ILE A 276 -2.95 20.06 2.65
C ILE A 276 -1.92 20.26 3.75
N ILE A 277 -1.50 21.48 4.04
CA ILE A 277 -0.56 21.81 5.13
C ILE A 277 -1.08 21.29 6.47
N GLU A 278 -2.36 21.51 6.78
CA GLU A 278 -2.96 21.05 8.03
C GLU A 278 -3.01 19.52 8.14
N ILE A 279 -3.40 18.85 7.06
CA ILE A 279 -3.41 17.37 6.99
C ILE A 279 -2.00 16.81 7.20
N VAL A 280 -1.01 17.32 6.49
CA VAL A 280 0.38 16.84 6.50
C VAL A 280 1.08 17.08 7.84
N ARG A 281 0.73 18.18 8.54
CA ARG A 281 1.27 18.50 9.88
C ARG A 281 1.06 17.36 10.88
N GLY A 282 -0.02 16.61 10.75
CA GLY A 282 -0.38 15.48 11.60
C GLY A 282 0.22 14.15 11.19
N TRP A 283 1.06 14.09 10.15
CA TRP A 283 1.57 12.82 9.63
C TRP A 283 2.86 12.34 10.30
N PRO A 284 3.07 11.00 10.38
CA PRO A 284 4.30 10.43 10.91
C PRO A 284 5.48 10.72 9.97
N ARG A 285 6.65 10.96 10.57
CA ARG A 285 7.83 11.47 9.86
C ARG A 285 8.99 10.50 9.78
N ASN A 286 9.11 9.61 10.75
CA ASN A 286 10.25 8.72 10.87
C ASN A 286 9.88 7.49 11.70
N PHE A 287 10.49 6.34 11.36
CA PHE A 287 10.20 5.06 12.00
C PHE A 287 11.48 4.33 12.40
N GLU A 288 11.37 3.52 13.43
CA GLU A 288 12.30 2.46 13.77
C GLU A 288 11.57 1.13 13.48
N THR A 289 11.95 0.48 12.37
CA THR A 289 11.27 -0.72 11.86
C THR A 289 12.12 -1.97 12.11
N LYS A 290 12.56 -2.12 13.36
CA LYS A 290 13.52 -3.15 13.73
C LYS A 290 12.99 -4.56 13.45
N ILE A 291 11.74 -4.84 13.83
CA ILE A 291 11.14 -6.16 13.63
C ILE A 291 11.09 -6.52 12.15
N ALA A 292 10.64 -5.61 11.29
CA ALA A 292 10.59 -5.86 9.86
C ALA A 292 11.99 -6.08 9.26
N LEU A 293 13.00 -5.29 9.66
CA LEU A 293 14.38 -5.47 9.22
C LEU A 293 14.96 -6.82 9.68
N ASP A 294 14.72 -7.22 10.93
CA ASP A 294 15.18 -8.52 11.48
C ASP A 294 14.51 -9.70 10.74
N LEU A 295 13.29 -9.51 10.23
CA LEU A 295 12.59 -10.47 9.38
C LEU A 295 13.03 -10.45 7.90
N GLY A 296 13.95 -9.58 7.51
CA GLY A 296 14.51 -9.51 6.17
C GLY A 296 13.79 -8.57 5.20
N PHE A 297 12.82 -7.76 5.65
CA PHE A 297 12.24 -6.70 4.83
C PHE A 297 13.27 -5.59 4.58
N SER A 298 13.28 -5.02 3.39
CA SER A 298 14.20 -3.93 3.02
C SER A 298 13.54 -2.92 2.09
N ALA A 299 13.96 -1.67 2.17
CA ALA A 299 13.55 -0.59 1.28
C ALA A 299 14.77 0.15 0.75
N GLU A 300 14.55 1.16 -0.10
CA GLU A 300 15.59 2.03 -0.63
C GLU A 300 16.32 2.80 0.48
N SER A 301 17.60 3.06 0.27
CA SER A 301 18.44 3.82 1.20
C SER A 301 18.56 5.31 0.86
N SER A 302 18.13 5.71 -0.36
CA SER A 302 18.16 7.10 -0.83
C SER A 302 16.90 7.42 -1.65
N PHE A 303 16.58 8.72 -1.74
CA PHE A 303 15.46 9.15 -2.58
C PHE A 303 15.81 9.11 -4.07
N GLU A 304 17.11 9.23 -4.39
CA GLU A 304 17.65 9.00 -5.74
C GLU A 304 17.32 7.59 -6.24
N ASP A 305 17.40 6.57 -5.40
CA ASP A 305 17.07 5.19 -5.80
C ASP A 305 15.56 5.06 -6.08
N ILE A 306 14.71 5.72 -5.30
CA ILE A 306 13.25 5.79 -5.55
C ILE A 306 12.96 6.42 -6.92
N ILE A 307 13.68 7.52 -7.27
CA ILE A 307 13.51 8.18 -8.57
C ILE A 307 14.01 7.29 -9.72
N LYS A 308 15.18 6.64 -9.56
CA LYS A 308 15.72 5.72 -10.58
C LYS A 308 14.74 4.57 -10.85
N ILE A 309 14.18 3.98 -9.79
CA ILE A 309 13.16 2.93 -9.91
C ILE A 309 11.95 3.42 -10.72
N TYR A 310 11.46 4.64 -10.46
CA TYR A 310 10.38 5.21 -11.25
C TYR A 310 10.74 5.38 -12.73
N ILE A 311 11.96 5.85 -13.02
CA ILE A 311 12.44 6.00 -14.41
C ILE A 311 12.53 4.64 -15.10
N GLU A 312 13.05 3.63 -14.42
CA GLU A 312 13.20 2.27 -14.96
C GLU A 312 11.86 1.57 -15.19
N ASP A 313 10.98 1.62 -14.19
CA ASP A 313 9.76 0.80 -14.19
C ASP A 313 8.59 1.45 -14.92
N ASP A 314 8.49 2.79 -14.87
CA ASP A 314 7.25 3.49 -15.22
C ASP A 314 7.44 4.61 -16.27
N LEU A 315 8.61 5.29 -16.30
CA LEU A 315 8.82 6.40 -17.21
C LEU A 315 9.16 5.92 -18.64
N GLN A 316 10.03 4.91 -18.76
CA GLN A 316 10.45 4.36 -20.06
C GLN A 316 9.29 3.72 -20.85
N SER A 317 8.29 3.18 -20.14
CA SER A 317 7.08 2.64 -20.78
C SER A 317 6.20 3.71 -21.44
N ASN A 318 6.35 4.97 -21.09
CA ASN A 318 5.56 6.09 -21.63
C ASN A 318 6.25 6.83 -22.79
N VAL A 319 7.54 6.56 -23.05
CA VAL A 319 8.33 7.21 -24.13
C VAL A 319 8.22 6.46 -25.47
N ILE A 320 7.56 5.29 -25.49
CA ILE A 320 7.47 4.41 -26.67
C ILE A 320 6.07 4.47 -27.33
N ASN A 321 5.31 5.56 -27.17
CA ASN A 321 4.05 5.78 -27.90
C ASN A 321 3.98 7.17 -28.52
#